data_6c21f65554ef4c45052c1bd82cd5fe39
#
_entry.id   6c21f65554ef4c45052c1bd82cd5fe39
#
_cell.length_a   1.000
_cell.length_b   1.000
_cell.length_c   1.000
_cell.angle_alpha   90.00
_cell.angle_beta   90.00
_cell.angle_gamma   90.00
#
_symmetry.space_group_name_H-M   'P 1'
#
loop_
_entity.id
_entity.type
_entity.pdbx_description
1 polymer ?
#
loop_
_entity_poly.entity_id
_entity_poly.type
_entity_poly.pdbx_seq_one_letter_code
_entity_poly.pdbx_strand_id
1 'polypeptide(L)'
;MEHIVKINLPGGFISAGDLYEILLIAENAGAVNIRFGNRQQLYFNIHPDRLEDMELDMLKAGINYETDADIYPNIISSYVADTIFNHHEGWLREGVYKDIFDRFDHLPQLKVNLVDSYQTFVPFFSGNINFIASSINNYWFIYIRFPKTGKLYCCPSLVYSEDIPAVAKAAEEIMLQNQELFYDKGDINEAAFYKMFLKKVNVTLQPVTEALKLPDFYLPYYEGFNKYNNKYWLGIYRRQEFFSLEFLKDACLLCLKTRIGQIYTSPWKSIIIKGIEQADRNQWGLILSKHQLNVRHAANELNWQIEDICSEGLALKQQLVREFEEADLRTYQLCFAIKTQPKTGLQGSITIRKDKDGLYDILHNRDFNPNSKDEVVYLQQIKPQKLSKHLIALCNEFYNIQGNAVLSTADAMPDEANPNNEKKDIYQCTNCLTRYDKLYGDPANNIAKNIEFETLTNYVCPVCEAPKSEFELIEVN
;
A
#
# COMPACT_ATOMS: atom_id res chain seq x y z
N MET A 1 28.85 -1.31 17.68
CA MET A 1 27.49 -0.91 17.20
C MET A 1 27.22 -1.80 16.02
N GLU A 2 26.03 -2.38 15.91
CA GLU A 2 25.68 -3.19 14.74
C GLU A 2 25.59 -2.32 13.49
N HIS A 3 25.92 -2.89 12.32
CA HIS A 3 25.69 -2.27 11.02
C HIS A 3 24.30 -2.63 10.51
N ILE A 4 23.68 -1.69 9.81
CA ILE A 4 22.39 -1.89 9.15
C ILE A 4 22.65 -2.07 7.66
N VAL A 5 22.32 -3.24 7.15
CA VAL A 5 22.39 -3.56 5.72
C VAL A 5 21.01 -3.32 5.11
N LYS A 6 20.98 -2.57 4.00
CA LYS A 6 19.80 -2.29 3.19
C LYS A 6 19.93 -2.95 1.82
N ILE A 7 18.90 -3.64 1.38
CA ILE A 7 18.79 -4.20 0.03
C ILE A 7 17.54 -3.64 -0.63
N ASN A 8 17.71 -3.02 -1.79
CA ASN A 8 16.61 -2.54 -2.59
C ASN A 8 15.95 -3.70 -3.35
N LEU A 9 14.61 -3.68 -3.38
CA LEU A 9 13.77 -4.60 -4.12
C LEU A 9 12.96 -3.79 -5.14
N PRO A 10 13.51 -3.50 -6.34
CA PRO A 10 12.85 -2.64 -7.31
C PRO A 10 11.42 -3.12 -7.61
N GLY A 11 10.46 -2.21 -7.47
CA GLY A 11 9.05 -2.54 -7.61
C GLY A 11 8.38 -3.25 -6.45
N GLY A 12 9.12 -3.56 -5.38
CA GLY A 12 8.57 -4.19 -4.18
C GLY A 12 8.32 -5.69 -4.32
N PHE A 13 9.06 -6.40 -5.18
CA PHE A 13 8.98 -7.84 -5.31
C PHE A 13 10.37 -8.47 -5.47
N ILE A 14 10.46 -9.74 -5.12
CA ILE A 14 11.69 -10.54 -5.24
C ILE A 14 11.33 -11.99 -5.55
N SER A 15 12.17 -12.69 -6.30
CA SER A 15 11.99 -14.13 -6.48
C SER A 15 12.18 -14.87 -5.15
N ALA A 16 11.47 -15.97 -4.97
CA ALA A 16 11.64 -16.80 -3.78
C ALA A 16 13.05 -17.39 -3.66
N GLY A 17 13.73 -17.63 -4.79
CA GLY A 17 15.10 -18.10 -4.84
C GLY A 17 16.10 -17.03 -4.39
N ASP A 18 16.01 -15.83 -4.97
CA ASP A 18 16.93 -14.73 -4.63
C ASP A 18 16.76 -14.29 -3.17
N LEU A 19 15.50 -14.24 -2.69
CA LEU A 19 15.27 -13.96 -1.26
C LEU A 19 15.89 -15.04 -0.39
N TYR A 20 15.77 -16.32 -0.75
CA TYR A 20 16.38 -17.42 0.01
C TYR A 20 17.90 -17.27 0.08
N GLU A 21 18.56 -16.90 -1.02
CA GLU A 21 20.01 -16.64 -1.06
C GLU A 21 20.41 -15.47 -0.16
N ILE A 22 19.68 -14.34 -0.22
CA ILE A 22 19.88 -13.20 0.69
C ILE A 22 19.76 -13.64 2.16
N LEU A 23 18.76 -14.47 2.48
CA LEU A 23 18.55 -14.96 3.85
C LEU A 23 19.70 -15.85 4.33
N LEU A 24 20.29 -16.68 3.47
CA LEU A 24 21.48 -17.48 3.82
C LEU A 24 22.70 -16.59 4.10
N ILE A 25 22.93 -15.55 3.28
CA ILE A 25 24.02 -14.60 3.50
C ILE A 25 23.78 -13.84 4.83
N ALA A 26 22.58 -13.35 5.05
CA ALA A 26 22.23 -12.67 6.29
C ALA A 26 22.41 -13.55 7.53
N GLU A 27 22.03 -14.84 7.46
CA GLU A 27 22.24 -15.82 8.52
C GLU A 27 23.71 -16.06 8.82
N ASN A 28 24.54 -16.25 7.78
CA ASN A 28 25.99 -16.41 7.90
C ASN A 28 26.65 -15.17 8.53
N ALA A 29 26.11 -13.98 8.25
CA ALA A 29 26.53 -12.73 8.84
C ALA A 29 26.01 -12.52 10.29
N GLY A 30 25.23 -13.47 10.83
CA GLY A 30 24.71 -13.44 12.19
C GLY A 30 23.41 -12.65 12.37
N ALA A 31 22.74 -12.27 11.30
CA ALA A 31 21.42 -11.65 11.39
C ALA A 31 20.39 -12.63 11.96
N VAL A 32 19.47 -12.14 12.77
CA VAL A 32 18.40 -12.95 13.38
C VAL A 32 17.04 -12.66 12.75
N ASN A 33 16.86 -11.42 12.32
CA ASN A 33 15.60 -10.93 11.81
C ASN A 33 15.81 -10.06 10.56
N ILE A 34 14.79 -10.07 9.73
CA ILE A 34 14.64 -9.17 8.58
C ILE A 34 13.54 -8.16 8.88
N ARG A 35 13.68 -6.93 8.37
CA ARG A 35 12.63 -5.91 8.33
C ARG A 35 12.35 -5.50 6.89
N PHE A 36 11.10 -5.12 6.62
CA PHE A 36 10.72 -4.48 5.37
C PHE A 36 10.41 -3.01 5.61
N GLY A 37 10.78 -2.17 4.66
CA GLY A 37 10.65 -0.73 4.78
C GLY A 37 9.45 -0.15 4.02
N ASN A 38 9.15 1.12 4.31
CA ASN A 38 8.07 1.88 3.66
C ASN A 38 8.26 2.04 2.14
N ARG A 39 9.48 1.91 1.66
CA ARG A 39 9.78 1.91 0.22
C ARG A 39 9.99 0.51 -0.33
N GLN A 40 9.38 -0.50 0.30
CA GLN A 40 9.40 -1.88 -0.16
C GLN A 40 10.81 -2.53 -0.22
N GLN A 41 11.79 -1.97 0.49
CA GLN A 41 13.14 -2.52 0.62
C GLN A 41 13.24 -3.45 1.84
N LEU A 42 14.37 -4.15 1.93
CA LEU A 42 14.70 -5.09 2.99
C LEU A 42 15.87 -4.56 3.84
N TYR A 43 15.82 -4.81 5.15
CA TYR A 43 16.87 -4.48 6.11
C TYR A 43 17.19 -5.64 7.04
N PHE A 44 18.45 -5.75 7.43
CA PHE A 44 18.90 -6.58 8.55
C PHE A 44 20.11 -5.98 9.24
N ASN A 45 20.32 -6.39 10.48
CA ASN A 45 21.47 -5.95 11.29
C ASN A 45 22.53 -7.03 11.31
N ILE A 46 23.80 -6.62 11.30
CA ILE A 46 24.97 -7.53 11.40
C ILE A 46 25.96 -7.01 12.41
N HIS A 47 26.72 -7.94 13.01
CA HIS A 47 27.84 -7.58 13.86
C HIS A 47 29.02 -7.05 13.03
N PRO A 48 29.76 -6.02 13.49
CA PRO A 48 30.89 -5.45 12.73
C PRO A 48 31.94 -6.48 12.28
N ASP A 49 32.21 -7.48 13.09
CA ASP A 49 33.20 -8.55 12.78
C ASP A 49 32.76 -9.45 11.59
N ARG A 50 31.53 -9.32 11.13
CA ARG A 50 30.96 -10.09 10.02
C ARG A 50 30.80 -9.29 8.73
N LEU A 51 31.15 -8.01 8.75
CA LEU A 51 30.94 -7.12 7.62
C LEU A 51 31.70 -7.59 6.36
N GLU A 52 33.00 -7.85 6.50
CA GLU A 52 33.84 -8.25 5.37
C GLU A 52 33.39 -9.57 4.73
N ASP A 53 33.03 -10.57 5.55
CA ASP A 53 32.50 -11.86 5.08
C ASP A 53 31.20 -11.66 4.31
N MET A 54 30.27 -10.86 4.86
CA MET A 54 28.99 -10.55 4.22
C MET A 54 29.17 -9.81 2.91
N GLU A 55 30.05 -8.80 2.84
CA GLU A 55 30.36 -8.06 1.60
C GLU A 55 30.89 -8.98 0.50
N LEU A 56 31.77 -9.93 0.88
CA LEU A 56 32.29 -10.91 -0.06
C LEU A 56 31.18 -11.84 -0.60
N ASP A 57 30.28 -12.29 0.25
CA ASP A 57 29.18 -13.17 -0.15
C ASP A 57 28.14 -12.42 -1.01
N MET A 58 27.82 -11.15 -0.69
CA MET A 58 26.97 -10.30 -1.52
C MET A 58 27.59 -10.07 -2.92
N LEU A 59 28.90 -9.81 -2.96
CA LEU A 59 29.61 -9.63 -4.23
C LEU A 59 29.57 -10.91 -5.09
N LYS A 60 29.78 -12.09 -4.49
CA LYS A 60 29.69 -13.38 -5.19
C LYS A 60 28.28 -13.65 -5.74
N ALA A 61 27.26 -13.28 -4.97
CA ALA A 61 25.86 -13.43 -5.37
C ALA A 61 25.38 -12.34 -6.36
N GLY A 62 26.19 -11.30 -6.61
CA GLY A 62 25.82 -10.17 -7.47
C GLY A 62 24.70 -9.30 -6.88
N ILE A 63 24.55 -9.27 -5.55
CA ILE A 63 23.51 -8.54 -4.84
C ILE A 63 24.01 -7.14 -4.48
N ASN A 64 23.29 -6.11 -4.92
CA ASN A 64 23.57 -4.73 -4.54
C ASN A 64 22.98 -4.44 -3.15
N TYR A 65 23.76 -3.80 -2.29
CA TYR A 65 23.39 -3.44 -0.93
C TYR A 65 23.99 -2.09 -0.54
N GLU A 66 23.51 -1.53 0.56
CA GLU A 66 24.11 -0.37 1.23
C GLU A 66 24.25 -0.68 2.72
N THR A 67 25.36 -0.23 3.33
CA THR A 67 25.62 -0.38 4.76
C THR A 67 25.58 1.00 5.43
N ASP A 68 24.74 1.16 6.46
CA ASP A 68 24.55 2.41 7.22
C ASP A 68 24.25 3.64 6.33
N ALA A 69 23.67 3.41 5.15
CA ALA A 69 23.42 4.44 4.15
C ALA A 69 22.05 4.24 3.49
N ASP A 70 21.51 5.32 2.92
CA ASP A 70 20.32 5.34 2.05
C ASP A 70 20.56 6.33 0.90
N ILE A 71 21.63 6.08 0.13
CA ILE A 71 22.04 6.92 -1.00
C ILE A 71 21.12 6.66 -2.20
N TYR A 72 20.75 5.40 -2.41
CA TYR A 72 19.92 4.96 -3.51
C TYR A 72 18.59 4.42 -2.97
N PRO A 73 17.56 5.27 -2.84
CA PRO A 73 16.25 4.81 -2.36
C PRO A 73 15.61 3.84 -3.34
N ASN A 74 14.91 2.84 -2.81
CA ASN A 74 14.24 1.85 -3.65
C ASN A 74 13.17 2.49 -4.56
N ILE A 75 13.03 1.95 -5.77
CA ILE A 75 11.90 2.25 -6.67
C ILE A 75 10.70 1.47 -6.19
N ILE A 76 9.63 2.15 -5.78
CA ILE A 76 8.40 1.49 -5.33
C ILE A 76 7.39 1.35 -6.46
N SER A 77 6.54 0.35 -6.37
CA SER A 77 5.42 0.21 -7.29
C SER A 77 4.14 -0.29 -6.62
N SER A 78 3.03 -0.09 -7.30
CA SER A 78 1.76 -0.69 -6.91
C SER A 78 1.56 -2.11 -7.48
N TYR A 79 2.60 -2.75 -8.00
CA TYR A 79 2.51 -4.12 -8.52
C TYR A 79 2.02 -5.13 -7.45
N VAL A 80 2.37 -4.90 -6.17
CA VAL A 80 1.84 -5.70 -5.07
C VAL A 80 0.31 -5.70 -5.01
N ALA A 81 -0.33 -4.58 -5.37
CA ALA A 81 -1.79 -4.41 -5.35
C ALA A 81 -2.49 -5.01 -6.59
N ASP A 82 -1.73 -5.23 -7.68
CA ASP A 82 -2.29 -5.77 -8.92
C ASP A 82 -2.98 -7.12 -8.67
N THR A 83 -4.14 -7.31 -9.28
CA THR A 83 -5.00 -8.50 -9.20
C THR A 83 -5.65 -8.80 -7.83
N ILE A 84 -5.19 -8.19 -6.73
CA ILE A 84 -5.73 -8.46 -5.38
C ILE A 84 -6.50 -7.29 -4.78
N PHE A 85 -6.10 -6.06 -5.05
CA PHE A 85 -6.77 -4.84 -4.56
C PHE A 85 -7.26 -3.94 -5.70
N ASN A 86 -6.89 -4.25 -6.93
CA ASN A 86 -7.33 -3.54 -8.11
C ASN A 86 -8.29 -4.45 -8.90
N HIS A 87 -9.58 -4.11 -8.87
CA HIS A 87 -10.64 -4.87 -9.55
C HIS A 87 -11.01 -4.28 -10.92
N HIS A 88 -10.25 -3.28 -11.39
CA HIS A 88 -10.56 -2.57 -12.61
C HIS A 88 -9.95 -3.21 -13.86
N GLU A 89 -10.61 -3.01 -14.98
CA GLU A 89 -10.14 -3.41 -16.31
C GLU A 89 -9.03 -2.49 -16.87
N GLY A 90 -8.22 -1.84 -16.02
CA GLY A 90 -7.10 -0.99 -16.43
C GLY A 90 -6.13 -1.74 -17.35
N TRP A 91 -5.32 -1.02 -18.08
CA TRP A 91 -4.32 -1.57 -19.02
C TRP A 91 -3.05 -2.05 -18.30
N LEU A 92 -2.77 -1.53 -17.11
CA LEU A 92 -1.54 -1.81 -16.36
C LEU A 92 -1.56 -3.26 -15.84
N ARG A 93 -0.54 -4.01 -16.19
CA ARG A 93 -0.38 -5.44 -15.87
C ARG A 93 1.06 -5.72 -15.44
N GLU A 94 1.27 -6.88 -14.84
CA GLU A 94 2.58 -7.40 -14.41
C GLU A 94 3.69 -7.19 -15.46
N GLY A 95 3.44 -7.54 -16.72
CA GLY A 95 4.42 -7.40 -17.79
C GLY A 95 4.93 -5.98 -17.95
N VAL A 96 4.04 -4.98 -17.88
CA VAL A 96 4.43 -3.57 -18.01
C VAL A 96 5.36 -3.13 -16.87
N TYR A 97 5.07 -3.54 -15.62
CA TYR A 97 5.97 -3.25 -14.51
C TYR A 97 7.35 -3.86 -14.73
N LYS A 98 7.40 -5.14 -15.10
CA LYS A 98 8.66 -5.85 -15.33
C LYS A 98 9.47 -5.22 -16.47
N ASP A 99 8.82 -4.93 -17.59
CA ASP A 99 9.46 -4.28 -18.74
C ASP A 99 10.06 -2.92 -18.37
N ILE A 100 9.40 -2.15 -17.50
CA ILE A 100 9.94 -0.88 -17.00
C ILE A 100 11.16 -1.13 -16.09
N PHE A 101 11.08 -2.06 -15.14
CA PHE A 101 12.20 -2.33 -14.22
C PHE A 101 13.42 -2.89 -14.93
N ASP A 102 13.24 -3.77 -15.93
CA ASP A 102 14.33 -4.34 -16.72
C ASP A 102 15.08 -3.28 -17.55
N ARG A 103 14.45 -2.13 -17.80
CA ARG A 103 15.06 -0.99 -18.52
C ARG A 103 15.77 0.01 -17.62
N PHE A 104 15.66 -0.10 -16.28
CA PHE A 104 16.41 0.76 -15.37
C PHE A 104 17.90 0.36 -15.37
N ASP A 105 18.72 1.13 -16.09
CA ASP A 105 20.16 0.95 -16.22
C ASP A 105 20.99 1.72 -15.17
N HIS A 106 20.31 2.38 -14.22
CA HIS A 106 20.93 3.19 -13.17
C HIS A 106 20.19 3.04 -11.83
N LEU A 107 20.89 3.34 -10.76
CA LEU A 107 20.32 3.41 -9.41
C LEU A 107 19.92 4.87 -9.13
N PRO A 108 18.62 5.19 -9.00
CA PRO A 108 18.17 6.54 -8.70
C PRO A 108 18.62 7.00 -7.31
N GLN A 109 19.11 8.25 -7.22
CA GLN A 109 19.38 8.93 -5.95
C GLN A 109 18.14 9.67 -5.41
N LEU A 110 17.14 9.88 -6.24
CA LEU A 110 15.85 10.41 -5.84
C LEU A 110 14.79 9.31 -5.83
N LYS A 111 13.80 9.48 -4.97
CA LYS A 111 12.72 8.51 -4.78
C LYS A 111 11.82 8.44 -6.00
N VAL A 112 11.73 7.29 -6.65
CA VAL A 112 10.87 7.03 -7.82
C VAL A 112 9.71 6.12 -7.43
N ASN A 113 8.50 6.47 -7.89
CA ASN A 113 7.28 5.69 -7.69
C ASN A 113 6.62 5.37 -9.04
N LEU A 114 6.13 4.14 -9.19
CA LEU A 114 5.29 3.69 -10.32
C LEU A 114 3.96 3.18 -9.76
N VAL A 115 2.88 3.94 -9.94
CA VAL A 115 1.62 3.69 -9.23
C VAL A 115 0.44 3.66 -10.20
N ASP A 116 -0.40 2.64 -10.04
CA ASP A 116 -1.69 2.56 -10.72
C ASP A 116 -2.67 3.59 -10.14
N SER A 117 -3.38 4.31 -10.99
CA SER A 117 -4.36 5.33 -10.59
C SER A 117 -5.62 4.75 -9.92
N TYR A 118 -5.88 3.46 -10.03
CA TYR A 118 -7.09 2.81 -9.54
C TYR A 118 -6.94 2.12 -8.17
N GLN A 119 -5.80 2.23 -7.51
CA GLN A 119 -5.54 1.63 -6.21
C GLN A 119 -5.21 2.70 -5.16
N THR A 120 -5.33 2.35 -3.87
CA THR A 120 -5.01 3.22 -2.73
C THR A 120 -4.08 2.56 -1.72
N PHE A 121 -3.61 1.34 -2.03
CA PHE A 121 -2.73 0.57 -1.14
C PHE A 121 -1.30 1.11 -1.12
N VAL A 122 -0.79 1.55 -2.27
CA VAL A 122 0.54 2.17 -2.38
C VAL A 122 0.36 3.68 -2.54
N PRO A 123 1.03 4.51 -1.72
CA PRO A 123 0.91 5.97 -1.77
C PRO A 123 1.35 6.54 -3.13
N PHE A 124 0.57 7.50 -3.68
CA PHE A 124 0.83 8.10 -4.98
C PHE A 124 2.08 8.97 -4.99
N PHE A 125 2.23 9.86 -4.01
CA PHE A 125 3.20 10.96 -4.05
C PHE A 125 4.26 10.88 -2.95
N SER A 126 4.65 9.66 -2.53
CA SER A 126 5.73 9.47 -1.57
C SER A 126 7.13 9.63 -2.18
N GLY A 127 7.24 9.59 -3.52
CA GLY A 127 8.47 9.78 -4.27
C GLY A 127 8.79 11.25 -4.59
N ASN A 128 9.98 11.50 -5.09
CA ASN A 128 10.36 12.75 -5.72
C ASN A 128 9.89 12.79 -7.19
N ILE A 129 9.94 11.64 -7.85
CA ILE A 129 9.47 11.45 -9.21
C ILE A 129 8.39 10.39 -9.15
N ASN A 130 7.16 10.74 -9.50
CA ASN A 130 6.02 9.83 -9.37
C ASN A 130 5.37 9.67 -10.75
N PHE A 131 5.39 8.44 -11.25
CA PHE A 131 4.69 8.04 -12.45
C PHE A 131 3.36 7.41 -12.06
N ILE A 132 2.26 8.00 -12.51
CA ILE A 132 0.90 7.52 -12.23
C ILE A 132 0.29 7.09 -13.56
N ALA A 133 -0.22 5.85 -13.62
CA ALA A 133 -0.86 5.33 -14.82
C ALA A 133 -2.03 6.22 -15.25
N SER A 134 -2.08 6.61 -16.53
CA SER A 134 -3.16 7.39 -17.09
C SER A 134 -4.28 6.50 -17.64
N SER A 135 -5.37 7.10 -18.10
CA SER A 135 -6.43 6.40 -18.84
C SER A 135 -5.98 5.92 -20.23
N ILE A 136 -4.89 6.48 -20.75
CA ILE A 136 -4.32 6.11 -22.05
C ILE A 136 -3.35 4.95 -21.87
N ASN A 137 -3.55 3.86 -22.61
CA ASN A 137 -2.72 2.66 -22.49
C ASN A 137 -1.22 2.95 -22.67
N ASN A 138 -0.41 2.45 -21.75
CA ASN A 138 1.04 2.61 -21.70
C ASN A 138 1.54 4.04 -21.51
N TYR A 139 0.68 5.00 -21.14
CA TYR A 139 1.08 6.37 -20.83
C TYR A 139 0.86 6.70 -19.36
N TRP A 140 1.82 7.49 -18.81
CA TRP A 140 1.89 7.81 -17.40
C TRP A 140 1.96 9.32 -17.20
N PHE A 141 1.23 9.84 -16.21
CA PHE A 141 1.45 11.17 -15.67
C PHE A 141 2.82 11.25 -15.00
N ILE A 142 3.46 12.43 -15.08
CA ILE A 142 4.72 12.74 -14.42
C ILE A 142 4.45 13.79 -13.35
N TYR A 143 4.58 13.39 -12.08
CA TYR A 143 4.48 14.27 -10.93
C TYR A 143 5.83 14.42 -10.24
N ILE A 144 6.30 15.65 -10.10
CA ILE A 144 7.57 15.98 -9.43
C ILE A 144 7.27 16.56 -8.05
N ARG A 145 7.80 15.94 -7.02
CA ARG A 145 7.87 16.50 -5.69
C ARG A 145 9.32 16.92 -5.45
N PHE A 146 9.57 18.21 -5.50
CA PHE A 146 10.92 18.73 -5.36
C PHE A 146 11.55 18.36 -4.02
N PRO A 147 12.85 17.98 -3.99
CA PRO A 147 13.51 17.46 -2.79
C PRO A 147 13.42 18.42 -1.59
N LYS A 148 13.09 17.84 -0.42
CA LYS A 148 12.89 18.56 0.87
C LYS A 148 11.82 19.65 0.85
N THR A 149 10.90 19.62 -0.11
CA THR A 149 9.73 20.51 -0.15
C THR A 149 8.43 19.72 -0.07
N GLY A 150 7.33 20.40 0.23
CA GLY A 150 5.97 19.84 0.13
C GLY A 150 5.32 20.04 -1.24
N LYS A 151 5.99 20.81 -2.14
CA LYS A 151 5.41 21.23 -3.41
C LYS A 151 5.36 20.06 -4.40
N LEU A 152 4.18 19.81 -4.94
CA LEU A 152 3.92 18.81 -5.97
C LEU A 152 3.59 19.52 -7.29
N TYR A 153 4.33 19.18 -8.34
CA TYR A 153 4.15 19.70 -9.68
C TYR A 153 3.74 18.61 -10.65
N CYS A 154 2.67 18.81 -11.39
CA CYS A 154 2.24 17.96 -12.49
C CYS A 154 2.86 18.47 -13.79
N CYS A 155 3.70 17.68 -14.44
CA CYS A 155 4.19 18.00 -15.78
C CYS A 155 3.01 17.99 -16.77
N PRO A 156 2.95 18.95 -17.73
CA PRO A 156 1.87 19.00 -18.71
C PRO A 156 1.98 17.95 -19.82
N SER A 157 2.76 16.90 -19.57
CA SER A 157 3.03 15.82 -20.53
C SER A 157 2.96 14.46 -19.89
N LEU A 158 2.49 13.48 -20.67
CA LEU A 158 2.54 12.05 -20.37
C LEU A 158 3.78 11.43 -21.00
N VAL A 159 4.31 10.38 -20.35
CA VAL A 159 5.44 9.57 -20.83
C VAL A 159 4.98 8.17 -21.18
N TYR A 160 5.54 7.57 -22.22
CA TYR A 160 5.33 6.17 -22.57
C TYR A 160 6.11 5.24 -21.60
N SER A 161 5.56 4.06 -21.31
CA SER A 161 6.11 3.12 -20.31
C SER A 161 7.61 2.84 -20.49
N GLU A 162 8.06 2.60 -21.72
CA GLU A 162 9.45 2.27 -22.03
C GLU A 162 10.43 3.42 -21.78
N ASP A 163 9.95 4.66 -21.79
CA ASP A 163 10.75 5.87 -21.65
C ASP A 163 10.88 6.33 -20.17
N ILE A 164 10.14 5.68 -19.25
CA ILE A 164 10.13 6.03 -17.82
C ILE A 164 11.54 6.09 -17.21
N PRO A 165 12.44 5.11 -17.42
CA PRO A 165 13.78 5.17 -16.83
C PRO A 165 14.60 6.38 -17.32
N ALA A 166 14.53 6.69 -18.60
CA ALA A 166 15.22 7.84 -19.18
C ALA A 166 14.68 9.17 -18.66
N VAL A 167 13.35 9.26 -18.53
CA VAL A 167 12.66 10.44 -17.97
C VAL A 167 12.98 10.60 -16.47
N ALA A 168 12.99 9.51 -15.71
CA ALA A 168 13.37 9.52 -14.30
C ALA A 168 14.79 10.06 -14.11
N LYS A 169 15.75 9.54 -14.89
CA LYS A 169 17.15 9.96 -14.89
C LYS A 169 17.31 11.44 -15.23
N ALA A 170 16.65 11.88 -16.29
CA ALA A 170 16.70 13.29 -16.71
C ALA A 170 16.14 14.24 -15.65
N ALA A 171 14.99 13.91 -15.05
CA ALA A 171 14.38 14.70 -13.99
C ALA A 171 15.26 14.74 -12.74
N GLU A 172 15.84 13.62 -12.33
CA GLU A 172 16.78 13.51 -11.22
C GLU A 172 18.02 14.39 -11.44
N GLU A 173 18.67 14.23 -12.58
CA GLU A 173 19.87 15.01 -12.92
C GLU A 173 19.62 16.51 -12.93
N ILE A 174 18.46 16.99 -13.42
CA ILE A 174 18.10 18.41 -13.37
C ILE A 174 18.00 18.88 -11.91
N MET A 175 17.32 18.15 -11.06
CA MET A 175 17.14 18.55 -9.66
C MET A 175 18.46 18.51 -8.87
N LEU A 176 19.30 17.51 -9.11
CA LEU A 176 20.57 17.35 -8.38
C LEU A 176 21.67 18.28 -8.88
N GLN A 177 21.71 18.59 -10.20
CA GLN A 177 22.68 19.52 -10.78
C GLN A 177 22.33 21.00 -10.56
N ASN A 178 21.07 21.31 -10.21
CA ASN A 178 20.58 22.67 -9.99
C ASN A 178 19.91 22.77 -8.59
N GLN A 179 20.61 22.31 -7.56
CA GLN A 179 20.08 22.29 -6.19
C GLN A 179 19.69 23.66 -5.68
N GLU A 180 20.40 24.71 -6.11
CA GLU A 180 20.11 26.10 -5.78
C GLU A 180 18.72 26.56 -6.28
N LEU A 181 18.16 25.90 -7.27
CA LEU A 181 16.83 26.20 -7.84
C LEU A 181 15.74 25.26 -7.31
N PHE A 182 16.05 23.98 -7.07
CA PHE A 182 15.04 22.93 -6.90
C PHE A 182 15.13 22.16 -5.58
N TYR A 183 16.11 22.42 -4.73
CA TYR A 183 16.32 21.67 -3.51
C TYR A 183 16.09 22.54 -2.27
N ASP A 184 15.19 22.09 -1.35
CA ASP A 184 14.87 22.78 -0.09
C ASP A 184 14.46 24.26 -0.25
N LYS A 185 13.64 24.58 -1.27
CA LYS A 185 13.16 25.93 -1.58
C LYS A 185 11.68 26.09 -1.28
N GLY A 186 11.30 27.23 -0.72
CA GLY A 186 9.90 27.58 -0.49
C GLY A 186 9.17 27.95 -1.78
N ASP A 187 9.85 28.66 -2.69
CA ASP A 187 9.33 29.01 -4.00
C ASP A 187 10.19 28.38 -5.11
N ILE A 188 9.52 27.66 -6.02
CA ILE A 188 10.16 26.93 -7.11
C ILE A 188 9.53 27.32 -8.42
N ASN A 189 10.37 27.68 -9.38
CA ASN A 189 9.92 27.98 -10.74
C ASN A 189 9.73 26.68 -11.55
N GLU A 190 8.51 26.17 -11.55
CA GLU A 190 8.11 24.95 -12.26
C GLU A 190 8.28 25.06 -13.78
N ALA A 191 8.02 26.25 -14.34
CA ALA A 191 8.19 26.49 -15.77
C ALA A 191 9.68 26.40 -16.18
N ALA A 192 10.60 26.87 -15.32
CA ALA A 192 12.03 26.72 -15.54
C ALA A 192 12.44 25.25 -15.52
N PHE A 193 11.95 24.47 -14.53
CA PHE A 193 12.17 23.04 -14.49
C PHE A 193 11.70 22.35 -15.76
N TYR A 194 10.47 22.60 -16.19
CA TYR A 194 9.89 21.95 -17.37
C TYR A 194 10.63 22.31 -18.66
N LYS A 195 11.08 23.58 -18.79
CA LYS A 195 11.91 24.00 -19.92
C LYS A 195 13.25 23.28 -19.98
N MET A 196 13.91 23.06 -18.83
CA MET A 196 15.14 22.27 -18.73
C MET A 196 14.87 20.80 -19.05
N PHE A 197 13.77 20.26 -18.55
CA PHE A 197 13.32 18.91 -18.77
C PHE A 197 13.13 18.62 -20.26
N LEU A 198 12.36 19.43 -20.98
CA LEU A 198 12.15 19.29 -22.43
C LEU A 198 13.45 19.35 -23.27
N LYS A 199 14.47 20.07 -22.80
CA LYS A 199 15.76 20.12 -23.48
C LYS A 199 16.63 18.90 -23.26
N LYS A 200 16.43 18.23 -22.11
CA LYS A 200 17.28 17.09 -21.69
C LYS A 200 16.69 15.76 -22.13
N VAL A 201 15.36 15.65 -22.16
CA VAL A 201 14.67 14.41 -22.52
C VAL A 201 14.56 14.26 -24.02
N ASN A 202 15.06 13.14 -24.55
CA ASN A 202 14.98 12.82 -25.98
C ASN A 202 13.98 11.67 -26.22
N VAL A 203 12.71 11.90 -25.81
CA VAL A 203 11.63 10.93 -25.97
C VAL A 203 10.36 11.66 -26.46
N THR A 204 9.43 10.92 -27.03
CA THR A 204 8.14 11.48 -27.45
C THR A 204 7.20 11.58 -26.27
N LEU A 205 6.84 12.79 -25.91
CA LEU A 205 5.87 13.10 -24.87
C LEU A 205 4.51 13.41 -25.48
N GLN A 206 3.43 12.97 -24.83
CA GLN A 206 2.06 13.35 -25.18
C GLN A 206 1.54 14.45 -24.24
N PRO A 207 0.74 15.42 -24.71
CA PRO A 207 0.14 16.40 -23.82
C PRO A 207 -0.88 15.74 -22.89
N VAL A 208 -0.97 16.23 -21.66
CA VAL A 208 -2.03 15.85 -20.71
C VAL A 208 -3.34 16.48 -21.21
N THR A 209 -4.32 15.64 -21.53
CA THR A 209 -5.66 16.08 -21.97
C THR A 209 -6.70 16.02 -20.85
N GLU A 210 -6.50 15.13 -19.88
CA GLU A 210 -7.37 14.95 -18.71
C GLU A 210 -6.54 15.01 -17.43
N ALA A 211 -7.04 15.72 -16.42
CA ALA A 211 -6.37 15.75 -15.12
C ALA A 211 -6.52 14.40 -14.40
N LEU A 212 -5.50 14.03 -13.63
CA LEU A 212 -5.58 12.86 -12.74
C LEU A 212 -6.71 13.06 -11.73
N LYS A 213 -7.60 12.09 -11.65
CA LYS A 213 -8.60 11.98 -10.59
C LYS A 213 -8.08 11.00 -9.54
N LEU A 214 -7.85 11.48 -8.33
CA LEU A 214 -7.49 10.62 -7.22
C LEU A 214 -8.71 9.81 -6.78
N PRO A 215 -8.55 8.51 -6.51
CA PRO A 215 -9.63 7.70 -5.94
C PRO A 215 -9.89 8.13 -4.48
N ASP A 216 -11.10 7.88 -4.02
CA ASP A 216 -11.42 7.96 -2.59
C ASP A 216 -10.53 7.01 -1.82
N PHE A 217 -9.97 7.49 -0.70
CA PHE A 217 -9.02 6.68 0.04
C PHE A 217 -9.72 5.54 0.78
N TYR A 218 -9.28 4.34 0.52
CA TYR A 218 -9.62 3.14 1.25
C TYR A 218 -8.37 2.26 1.39
N LEU A 219 -7.98 1.92 2.63
CA LEU A 219 -6.93 0.95 2.85
C LEU A 219 -7.56 -0.45 2.93
N PRO A 220 -7.31 -1.34 1.95
CA PRO A 220 -7.81 -2.70 2.03
C PRO A 220 -7.18 -3.44 3.21
N TYR A 221 -7.93 -4.36 3.82
CA TYR A 221 -7.36 -5.26 4.81
C TYR A 221 -6.42 -6.23 4.11
N TYR A 222 -5.13 -6.11 4.41
CA TYR A 222 -4.06 -6.77 3.64
C TYR A 222 -3.38 -7.92 4.39
N GLU A 223 -4.06 -8.53 5.35
CA GLU A 223 -3.53 -9.63 6.16
C GLU A 223 -4.38 -10.90 6.02
N GLY A 224 -3.75 -12.05 6.30
CA GLY A 224 -4.39 -13.36 6.28
C GLY A 224 -4.60 -13.93 4.88
N PHE A 225 -5.34 -15.04 4.84
CA PHE A 225 -5.71 -15.71 3.59
C PHE A 225 -6.93 -15.06 2.96
N ASN A 226 -6.79 -14.64 1.72
CA ASN A 226 -7.86 -14.03 0.94
C ASN A 226 -7.95 -14.68 -0.43
N LYS A 227 -9.17 -14.92 -0.91
CA LYS A 227 -9.43 -15.58 -2.20
C LYS A 227 -9.34 -14.57 -3.36
N TYR A 228 -8.78 -14.96 -4.48
CA TYR A 228 -8.79 -14.23 -5.74
C TYR A 228 -8.58 -15.19 -6.92
N ASN A 229 -9.29 -15.02 -8.01
CA ASN A 229 -9.12 -15.79 -9.25
C ASN A 229 -8.96 -17.32 -9.02
N ASN A 230 -9.80 -17.94 -8.20
CA ASN A 230 -9.72 -19.34 -7.77
C ASN A 230 -8.45 -19.77 -7.00
N LYS A 231 -7.61 -18.84 -6.61
CA LYS A 231 -6.42 -19.02 -5.77
C LYS A 231 -6.53 -18.20 -4.50
N TYR A 232 -5.47 -18.23 -3.70
CA TYR A 232 -5.36 -17.41 -2.50
C TYR A 232 -4.13 -16.53 -2.56
N TRP A 233 -4.22 -15.37 -1.92
CA TRP A 233 -3.05 -14.63 -1.47
C TRP A 233 -3.03 -14.62 0.06
N LEU A 234 -1.84 -14.52 0.60
CA LEU A 234 -1.56 -14.47 2.03
C LEU A 234 -0.77 -13.21 2.35
N GLY A 235 -1.37 -12.32 3.13
CA GLY A 235 -0.68 -11.18 3.68
C GLY A 235 -0.19 -11.46 5.10
N ILE A 236 1.05 -11.05 5.40
CA ILE A 236 1.69 -11.28 6.70
C ILE A 236 2.28 -9.97 7.18
N TYR A 237 1.75 -9.48 8.28
CA TYR A 237 2.23 -8.31 9.02
C TYR A 237 2.89 -8.75 10.33
N ARG A 238 3.84 -7.94 10.81
CA ARG A 238 4.49 -8.18 12.11
C ARG A 238 4.44 -6.92 12.98
N ARG A 239 3.84 -7.04 14.16
CA ARG A 239 3.66 -5.93 15.12
C ARG A 239 4.97 -5.24 15.49
N GLN A 240 6.06 -6.01 15.60
CA GLN A 240 7.40 -5.51 15.91
C GLN A 240 8.24 -5.19 14.67
N GLU A 241 7.67 -5.31 13.46
CA GLU A 241 8.36 -5.18 12.19
C GLU A 241 9.49 -6.21 11.95
N PHE A 242 9.60 -7.25 12.78
CA PHE A 242 10.61 -8.30 12.69
C PHE A 242 10.03 -9.58 12.08
N PHE A 243 10.65 -10.04 11.02
CA PHE A 243 10.42 -11.35 10.42
C PHE A 243 11.63 -12.23 10.73
N SER A 244 11.43 -13.38 11.40
CA SER A 244 12.55 -14.29 11.68
C SER A 244 13.10 -14.86 10.37
N LEU A 245 14.43 -15.04 10.31
CA LEU A 245 15.10 -15.68 9.16
C LEU A 245 14.56 -17.08 8.89
N GLU A 246 14.34 -17.87 9.93
CA GLU A 246 13.82 -19.24 9.80
C GLU A 246 12.44 -19.28 9.13
N PHE A 247 11.54 -18.36 9.54
CA PHE A 247 10.23 -18.25 8.91
C PHE A 247 10.34 -17.89 7.42
N LEU A 248 11.15 -16.88 7.10
CA LEU A 248 11.30 -16.44 5.71
C LEU A 248 11.94 -17.51 4.83
N LYS A 249 12.93 -18.28 5.36
CA LYS A 249 13.51 -19.43 4.65
C LYS A 249 12.48 -20.52 4.38
N ASP A 250 11.68 -20.89 5.38
CA ASP A 250 10.60 -21.87 5.20
C ASP A 250 9.55 -21.38 4.20
N ALA A 251 9.20 -20.08 4.23
CA ALA A 251 8.29 -19.49 3.28
C ALA A 251 8.84 -19.52 1.84
N CYS A 252 10.13 -19.20 1.64
CA CYS A 252 10.79 -19.33 0.34
C CYS A 252 10.79 -20.77 -0.16
N LEU A 253 11.15 -21.73 0.70
CA LEU A 253 11.16 -23.15 0.33
C LEU A 253 9.76 -23.65 -0.04
N LEU A 254 8.72 -23.19 0.67
CA LEU A 254 7.34 -23.55 0.31
C LEU A 254 6.93 -22.89 -1.01
N CYS A 255 7.30 -21.63 -1.25
CA CYS A 255 7.08 -20.97 -2.53
C CYS A 255 7.71 -21.77 -3.69
N LEU A 256 8.98 -22.16 -3.56
CA LEU A 256 9.68 -22.95 -4.57
C LEU A 256 9.01 -24.32 -4.81
N LYS A 257 8.63 -25.01 -3.71
CA LYS A 257 7.92 -26.30 -3.77
C LYS A 257 6.58 -26.20 -4.49
N THR A 258 5.83 -25.12 -4.24
CA THR A 258 4.47 -24.92 -4.78
C THR A 258 4.46 -24.07 -6.06
N ARG A 259 5.64 -23.78 -6.63
CA ARG A 259 5.84 -23.00 -7.87
C ARG A 259 5.32 -21.58 -7.79
N ILE A 260 5.37 -20.98 -6.60
CA ILE A 260 5.14 -19.55 -6.40
C ILE A 260 6.47 -18.84 -6.62
N GLY A 261 6.57 -18.10 -7.73
CA GLY A 261 7.85 -17.52 -8.17
C GLY A 261 8.26 -16.28 -7.37
N GLN A 262 7.34 -15.54 -6.78
CA GLN A 262 7.61 -14.22 -6.23
C GLN A 262 6.97 -14.00 -4.86
N ILE A 263 7.66 -13.20 -4.03
CA ILE A 263 7.17 -12.64 -2.78
C ILE A 263 7.14 -11.12 -2.94
N TYR A 264 6.06 -10.50 -2.48
CA TYR A 264 5.84 -9.06 -2.59
C TYR A 264 6.01 -8.40 -1.23
N THR A 265 6.60 -7.22 -1.22
CA THR A 265 6.66 -6.33 -0.05
C THR A 265 5.69 -5.17 -0.22
N SER A 266 5.22 -4.61 0.88
CA SER A 266 4.28 -3.50 0.84
C SER A 266 4.83 -2.26 1.55
N PRO A 267 4.33 -1.05 1.23
CA PRO A 267 4.66 0.16 1.97
C PRO A 267 4.19 0.15 3.44
N TRP A 268 3.41 -0.85 3.82
CA TRP A 268 2.91 -1.08 5.18
C TRP A 268 3.79 -2.06 5.96
N LYS A 269 5.05 -2.26 5.52
CA LYS A 269 6.05 -3.13 6.16
C LYS A 269 5.57 -4.57 6.36
N SER A 270 4.81 -5.07 5.38
CA SER A 270 4.29 -6.43 5.33
C SER A 270 4.76 -7.15 4.08
N ILE A 271 4.61 -8.47 4.05
CA ILE A 271 4.82 -9.28 2.85
C ILE A 271 3.50 -9.87 2.37
N ILE A 272 3.39 -10.05 1.06
CA ILE A 272 2.24 -10.67 0.42
C ILE A 272 2.73 -11.77 -0.51
N ILE A 273 2.12 -12.95 -0.40
CA ILE A 273 2.39 -14.12 -1.22
C ILE A 273 1.13 -14.41 -2.02
N LYS A 274 1.22 -14.34 -3.35
CA LYS A 274 0.11 -14.58 -4.27
C LYS A 274 0.21 -15.95 -4.92
N GLY A 275 -0.89 -16.46 -5.48
CA GLY A 275 -0.88 -17.68 -6.27
C GLY A 275 -0.98 -18.98 -5.49
N ILE A 276 -1.36 -18.92 -4.21
CA ILE A 276 -1.51 -20.11 -3.37
C ILE A 276 -2.71 -20.92 -3.86
N GLU A 277 -2.50 -22.17 -4.24
CA GLU A 277 -3.56 -23.09 -4.61
C GLU A 277 -4.34 -23.57 -3.36
N GLN A 278 -5.61 -23.92 -3.54
CA GLN A 278 -6.44 -24.45 -2.44
C GLN A 278 -5.79 -25.66 -1.76
N ALA A 279 -5.14 -26.53 -2.54
CA ALA A 279 -4.46 -27.73 -2.02
C ALA A 279 -3.26 -27.41 -1.11
N ASP A 280 -2.60 -26.26 -1.33
CA ASP A 280 -1.40 -25.87 -0.60
C ASP A 280 -1.69 -25.03 0.64
N ARG A 281 -2.92 -24.53 0.80
CA ARG A 281 -3.32 -23.64 1.89
C ARG A 281 -3.00 -24.21 3.26
N ASN A 282 -3.20 -25.52 3.46
CA ASN A 282 -2.91 -26.19 4.74
C ASN A 282 -1.40 -26.17 5.05
N GLN A 283 -0.53 -26.31 4.05
CA GLN A 283 0.92 -26.25 4.25
C GLN A 283 1.34 -24.87 4.74
N TRP A 284 0.76 -23.80 4.17
CA TRP A 284 0.97 -22.43 4.65
C TRP A 284 0.47 -22.21 6.07
N GLY A 285 -0.72 -22.76 6.42
CA GLY A 285 -1.24 -22.73 7.78
C GLY A 285 -0.31 -23.42 8.79
N LEU A 286 0.29 -24.55 8.42
CA LEU A 286 1.25 -25.28 9.28
C LEU A 286 2.55 -24.47 9.47
N ILE A 287 3.08 -23.83 8.43
CA ILE A 287 4.27 -22.97 8.54
C ILE A 287 3.99 -21.78 9.45
N LEU A 288 2.87 -21.08 9.26
CA LEU A 288 2.48 -19.97 10.12
C LEU A 288 2.40 -20.43 11.59
N SER A 289 1.80 -21.59 11.84
CA SER A 289 1.67 -22.15 13.19
C SER A 289 3.03 -22.57 13.78
N LYS A 290 3.91 -23.21 12.99
CA LYS A 290 5.29 -23.58 13.39
C LYS A 290 6.04 -22.35 13.92
N HIS A 291 5.91 -21.20 13.25
CA HIS A 291 6.60 -19.97 13.60
C HIS A 291 5.76 -19.02 14.48
N GLN A 292 4.63 -19.50 15.03
CA GLN A 292 3.74 -18.74 15.93
C GLN A 292 3.32 -17.38 15.34
N LEU A 293 2.97 -17.37 14.04
CA LEU A 293 2.56 -16.18 13.34
C LEU A 293 1.04 -16.03 13.34
N ASN A 294 0.53 -15.02 14.04
CA ASN A 294 -0.85 -14.59 13.87
C ASN A 294 -0.95 -13.71 12.62
N VAL A 295 -1.99 -13.94 11.82
CA VAL A 295 -2.27 -13.20 10.59
C VAL A 295 -3.67 -12.60 10.61
N ARG A 296 -4.12 -12.14 11.79
CA ARG A 296 -5.41 -11.49 12.04
C ARG A 296 -5.25 -10.42 13.11
N HIS A 297 -4.55 -9.34 12.77
CA HIS A 297 -4.52 -8.14 13.60
C HIS A 297 -5.75 -7.27 13.32
N ALA A 298 -6.11 -6.42 14.28
CA ALA A 298 -7.16 -5.45 14.09
C ALA A 298 -6.80 -4.45 12.97
N ALA A 299 -7.80 -3.99 12.22
CA ALA A 299 -7.57 -3.07 11.09
C ALA A 299 -6.89 -1.76 11.54
N ASN A 300 -7.17 -1.29 12.76
CA ASN A 300 -6.56 -0.11 13.37
C ASN A 300 -5.08 -0.28 13.74
N GLU A 301 -4.52 -1.49 13.65
CA GLU A 301 -3.10 -1.75 13.80
C GLU A 301 -2.35 -1.69 12.46
N LEU A 302 -3.05 -1.92 11.35
CA LEU A 302 -2.45 -2.09 10.02
C LEU A 302 -2.30 -0.78 9.23
N ASN A 303 -2.95 0.29 9.64
CA ASN A 303 -3.10 1.54 8.88
C ASN A 303 -2.12 2.66 9.31
N TRP A 304 -0.89 2.30 9.70
CA TRP A 304 0.13 3.21 10.19
C TRP A 304 1.34 3.26 9.27
N GLN A 305 1.81 4.47 8.98
CA GLN A 305 3.09 4.77 8.36
C GLN A 305 4.04 5.34 9.42
N ILE A 306 5.19 4.70 9.61
CA ILE A 306 6.23 5.11 10.58
C ILE A 306 7.56 5.09 9.84
N GLU A 307 8.51 5.97 10.19
CA GLU A 307 9.86 5.89 9.61
C GLU A 307 10.46 4.50 9.77
N ASP A 308 11.32 4.13 8.82
CA ASP A 308 12.00 2.84 8.88
C ASP A 308 12.98 2.82 10.05
N ILE A 309 13.04 1.68 10.73
CA ILE A 309 13.96 1.43 11.87
C ILE A 309 13.79 2.47 13.00
N CYS A 310 12.58 2.98 13.19
CA CYS A 310 12.27 3.98 14.22
C CYS A 310 11.60 3.34 15.45
N SER A 311 12.38 3.02 16.48
CA SER A 311 11.86 2.41 17.71
C SER A 311 10.91 3.34 18.48
N GLU A 312 11.16 4.64 18.47
CA GLU A 312 10.31 5.65 19.12
C GLU A 312 8.93 5.71 18.45
N GLY A 313 8.89 5.82 17.12
CA GLY A 313 7.65 5.85 16.36
C GLY A 313 6.86 4.56 16.52
N LEU A 314 7.54 3.41 16.55
CA LEU A 314 6.92 2.12 16.78
C LEU A 314 6.30 2.00 18.18
N ALA A 315 7.01 2.45 19.22
CA ALA A 315 6.50 2.47 20.59
C ALA A 315 5.26 3.37 20.73
N LEU A 316 5.30 4.56 20.12
CA LEU A 316 4.16 5.47 20.11
C LEU A 316 2.94 4.86 19.38
N LYS A 317 3.16 4.24 18.22
CA LYS A 317 2.10 3.50 17.53
C LYS A 317 1.45 2.45 18.43
N GLN A 318 2.27 1.61 19.07
CA GLN A 318 1.78 0.54 19.93
C GLN A 318 0.96 1.05 21.12
N GLN A 319 1.36 2.20 21.67
CA GLN A 319 0.59 2.87 22.71
C GLN A 319 -0.77 3.35 22.16
N LEU A 320 -0.76 4.09 21.05
CA LEU A 320 -1.97 4.66 20.45
C LEU A 320 -2.95 3.57 20.00
N VAL A 321 -2.47 2.49 19.42
CA VAL A 321 -3.31 1.35 19.01
C VAL A 321 -4.03 0.74 20.22
N ARG A 322 -3.35 0.51 21.34
CA ARG A 322 -3.99 0.01 22.58
C ARG A 322 -5.07 0.97 23.09
N GLU A 323 -4.77 2.27 23.12
CA GLU A 323 -5.72 3.29 23.59
C GLU A 323 -6.92 3.42 22.64
N PHE A 324 -6.74 3.17 21.33
CA PHE A 324 -7.83 3.08 20.34
C PHE A 324 -8.68 1.82 20.53
N GLU A 325 -8.06 0.70 20.86
CA GLU A 325 -8.76 -0.56 21.17
C GLU A 325 -9.58 -0.44 22.46
N GLU A 326 -9.03 0.18 23.51
CA GLU A 326 -9.74 0.46 24.77
C GLU A 326 -10.95 1.40 24.57
N ALA A 327 -10.88 2.30 23.59
CA ALA A 327 -11.97 3.21 23.22
C ALA A 327 -12.95 2.62 22.19
N ASP A 328 -12.77 1.37 21.77
CA ASP A 328 -13.51 0.70 20.68
C ASP A 328 -13.58 1.56 19.40
N LEU A 329 -12.48 2.26 19.10
CA LEU A 329 -12.40 3.16 17.95
C LEU A 329 -12.20 2.35 16.67
N ARG A 330 -13.05 2.58 15.68
CA ARG A 330 -12.87 2.11 14.32
C ARG A 330 -12.19 3.17 13.45
N THR A 331 -11.17 2.78 12.69
CA THR A 331 -10.38 3.70 11.84
C THR A 331 -10.59 3.45 10.34
N TYR A 332 -11.81 3.09 9.96
CA TYR A 332 -12.19 2.83 8.57
C TYR A 332 -11.96 4.06 7.67
N GLN A 333 -11.37 3.88 6.50
CA GLN A 333 -10.99 4.95 5.56
C GLN A 333 -9.98 5.97 6.09
N LEU A 334 -9.35 5.70 7.21
CA LEU A 334 -8.28 6.54 7.75
C LEU A 334 -6.96 5.77 7.80
N CYS A 335 -5.87 6.49 7.59
CA CYS A 335 -4.53 6.01 7.91
C CYS A 335 -3.74 7.11 8.63
N PHE A 336 -2.76 6.68 9.42
CA PHE A 336 -1.98 7.54 10.29
C PHE A 336 -0.52 7.55 9.85
N ALA A 337 0.14 8.70 9.97
CA ALA A 337 1.57 8.81 9.82
C ALA A 337 2.21 9.37 11.09
N ILE A 338 3.23 8.70 11.64
CA ILE A 338 4.05 9.21 12.73
C ILE A 338 5.35 9.72 12.13
N LYS A 339 5.65 11.01 12.31
CA LYS A 339 6.86 11.67 11.83
C LYS A 339 7.68 12.13 13.03
N THR A 340 8.76 11.42 13.34
CA THR A 340 9.71 11.76 14.41
C THR A 340 10.85 12.62 13.88
N GLN A 341 11.09 12.59 12.57
CA GLN A 341 12.09 13.38 11.87
C GLN A 341 11.44 14.43 10.95
N PRO A 342 12.05 15.59 10.75
CA PRO A 342 11.54 16.58 9.81
C PRO A 342 11.67 16.11 8.35
N LYS A 343 10.73 16.52 7.51
CA LYS A 343 10.78 16.34 6.04
C LYS A 343 10.82 14.87 5.58
N THR A 344 10.16 13.98 6.30
CA THR A 344 9.95 12.59 5.87
C THR A 344 8.96 12.51 4.72
N GLY A 345 9.05 11.44 3.92
CA GLY A 345 8.12 11.19 2.80
C GLY A 345 6.82 10.50 3.22
N LEU A 346 6.60 10.27 4.51
CA LEU A 346 5.43 9.58 5.03
C LEU A 346 4.14 10.37 4.79
N GLN A 347 3.06 9.67 4.62
CA GLN A 347 1.74 10.23 4.34
C GLN A 347 0.68 9.50 5.15
N GLY A 348 -0.27 10.27 5.67
CA GLY A 348 -1.43 9.76 6.39
C GLY A 348 -2.63 10.65 6.14
N SER A 349 -3.83 10.12 6.35
CA SER A 349 -5.04 10.93 6.47
C SER A 349 -4.89 11.89 7.65
N ILE A 350 -4.27 11.38 8.71
CA ILE A 350 -3.88 12.11 9.92
C ILE A 350 -2.37 11.92 10.14
N THR A 351 -1.67 13.02 10.34
CA THR A 351 -0.22 13.05 10.58
C THR A 351 0.07 13.49 12.01
N ILE A 352 0.87 12.73 12.72
CA ILE A 352 1.38 13.01 14.07
C ILE A 352 2.85 13.39 13.90
N ARG A 353 3.18 14.65 14.08
CA ARG A 353 4.53 15.17 13.85
C ARG A 353 5.16 15.61 15.17
N LYS A 354 6.32 15.04 15.51
CA LYS A 354 7.10 15.44 16.65
C LYS A 354 7.83 16.76 16.37
N ASP A 355 7.77 17.69 17.32
CA ASP A 355 8.54 18.93 17.29
C ASP A 355 9.91 18.78 17.96
N LYS A 356 10.68 19.88 18.02
CA LYS A 356 12.02 19.91 18.62
C LYS A 356 12.01 19.78 20.15
N ASP A 357 10.90 20.10 20.79
CA ASP A 357 10.73 20.08 22.24
C ASP A 357 10.16 18.73 22.73
N GLY A 358 9.96 17.78 21.82
CA GLY A 358 9.40 16.45 22.12
C GLY A 358 7.89 16.46 22.29
N LEU A 359 7.22 17.54 21.92
CA LEU A 359 5.77 17.63 21.80
C LEU A 359 5.31 17.21 20.39
N TYR A 360 4.02 17.09 20.21
CA TYR A 360 3.48 16.62 18.94
C TYR A 360 2.44 17.60 18.38
N ASP A 361 2.48 17.77 17.05
CA ASP A 361 1.43 18.40 16.28
C ASP A 361 0.57 17.33 15.63
N ILE A 362 -0.74 17.55 15.60
CA ILE A 362 -1.68 16.74 14.81
C ILE A 362 -2.11 17.55 13.58
N LEU A 363 -1.89 16.97 12.41
CA LEU A 363 -2.31 17.52 11.11
C LEU A 363 -3.23 16.51 10.43
N HIS A 364 -4.09 16.96 9.53
CA HIS A 364 -4.84 16.08 8.63
C HIS A 364 -4.99 16.72 7.25
N ASN A 365 -5.24 15.94 6.22
CA ASN A 365 -5.66 16.49 4.94
C ASN A 365 -7.12 16.95 5.04
N ARG A 366 -7.50 18.03 4.35
CA ARG A 366 -8.88 18.59 4.44
C ARG A 366 -9.96 17.58 4.13
N ASP A 367 -9.70 16.72 3.15
CA ASP A 367 -10.57 15.64 2.71
C ASP A 367 -10.21 14.28 3.34
N PHE A 368 -9.26 14.25 4.27
CA PHE A 368 -8.68 13.04 4.86
C PHE A 368 -8.08 12.05 3.85
N ASN A 369 -7.93 12.42 2.59
CA ASN A 369 -7.23 11.60 1.61
C ASN A 369 -5.71 11.84 1.72
N PRO A 370 -4.90 10.83 2.07
CA PRO A 370 -3.45 11.00 2.25
C PRO A 370 -2.72 11.43 0.97
N ASN A 371 -3.37 11.30 -0.18
CA ASN A 371 -2.80 11.64 -1.48
C ASN A 371 -3.14 13.07 -1.95
N SER A 372 -4.07 13.78 -1.32
CA SER A 372 -4.49 15.14 -1.73
C SER A 372 -3.45 16.22 -1.44
N LYS A 373 -2.53 15.98 -0.48
CA LYS A 373 -1.47 16.93 -0.09
C LYS A 373 -1.94 18.29 0.41
N ASP A 374 -3.16 18.38 0.90
CA ASP A 374 -3.74 19.58 1.49
C ASP A 374 -3.77 19.45 3.03
N GLU A 375 -2.58 19.35 3.64
CA GLU A 375 -2.42 19.22 5.10
C GLU A 375 -2.80 20.54 5.82
N VAL A 376 -3.65 20.44 6.82
CA VAL A 376 -4.01 21.51 7.75
C VAL A 376 -3.64 21.10 9.17
N VAL A 377 -3.31 22.10 9.99
CA VAL A 377 -2.98 21.87 11.40
C VAL A 377 -4.27 21.78 12.19
N TYR A 378 -4.48 20.66 12.87
CA TYR A 378 -5.61 20.47 13.78
C TYR A 378 -5.28 20.99 15.19
N LEU A 379 -4.19 20.51 15.78
CA LEU A 379 -3.69 20.95 17.09
C LEU A 379 -2.16 20.92 17.13
N GLN A 380 -1.56 21.79 17.97
CA GLN A 380 -0.12 21.89 18.12
C GLN A 380 0.31 21.68 19.58
N GLN A 381 1.59 21.31 19.77
CA GLN A 381 2.27 21.21 21.06
C GLN A 381 1.57 20.30 22.08
N ILE A 382 1.11 19.14 21.63
CA ILE A 382 0.39 18.16 22.45
C ILE A 382 1.40 17.23 23.12
N LYS A 383 1.23 17.00 24.43
CA LYS A 383 2.00 16.01 25.17
C LYS A 383 1.63 14.59 24.72
N PRO A 384 2.58 13.64 24.68
CA PRO A 384 2.32 12.24 24.24
C PRO A 384 1.10 11.61 24.91
N GLN A 385 0.91 11.83 26.22
CA GLN A 385 -0.19 11.25 27.01
C GLN A 385 -1.58 11.79 26.65
N LYS A 386 -1.68 12.86 25.87
CA LYS A 386 -2.95 13.45 25.43
C LYS A 386 -3.26 13.17 23.95
N LEU A 387 -2.33 12.55 23.22
CA LEU A 387 -2.47 12.34 21.78
C LEU A 387 -3.71 11.53 21.43
N SER A 388 -3.92 10.38 22.08
CA SER A 388 -5.04 9.47 21.77
C SER A 388 -6.38 10.18 21.92
N LYS A 389 -6.56 10.96 23.00
CA LYS A 389 -7.80 11.71 23.23
C LYS A 389 -8.14 12.64 22.06
N HIS A 390 -7.15 13.37 21.55
CA HIS A 390 -7.35 14.31 20.44
C HIS A 390 -7.51 13.58 19.09
N LEU A 391 -6.78 12.49 18.89
CA LEU A 391 -6.93 11.65 17.70
C LEU A 391 -8.31 10.98 17.63
N ILE A 392 -8.81 10.44 18.75
CA ILE A 392 -10.16 9.87 18.84
C ILE A 392 -11.21 10.94 18.53
N ALA A 393 -11.06 12.16 19.06
CA ALA A 393 -11.97 13.27 18.77
C ALA A 393 -11.97 13.62 17.27
N LEU A 394 -10.80 13.70 16.65
CA LEU A 394 -10.67 13.98 15.21
C LEU A 394 -11.26 12.86 14.34
N CYS A 395 -11.05 11.60 14.70
CA CYS A 395 -11.69 10.46 14.01
C CYS A 395 -13.21 10.51 14.11
N ASN A 396 -13.76 10.83 15.31
CA ASN A 396 -15.20 10.95 15.49
C ASN A 396 -15.77 12.12 14.67
N GLU A 397 -15.05 13.24 14.57
CA GLU A 397 -15.44 14.36 13.70
C GLU A 397 -15.51 13.93 12.22
N PHE A 398 -14.50 13.20 11.73
CA PHE A 398 -14.50 12.62 10.38
C PHE A 398 -15.74 11.74 10.16
N TYR A 399 -16.03 10.81 11.07
CA TYR A 399 -17.17 9.89 10.91
C TYR A 399 -18.52 10.57 11.03
N ASN A 400 -18.64 11.62 11.84
CA ASN A 400 -19.87 12.42 11.90
C ASN A 400 -20.13 13.13 10.56
N ILE A 401 -19.08 13.69 9.93
CA ILE A 401 -19.21 14.33 8.62
C ILE A 401 -19.60 13.30 7.55
N GLN A 402 -18.90 12.18 7.49
CA GLN A 402 -19.15 11.13 6.48
C GLN A 402 -20.52 10.46 6.72
N GLY A 403 -20.86 10.14 7.94
CA GLY A 403 -22.16 9.55 8.30
C GLY A 403 -23.34 10.44 7.93
N ASN A 404 -23.23 11.73 8.19
CA ASN A 404 -24.27 12.70 7.80
C ASN A 404 -24.38 12.81 6.27
N ALA A 405 -23.26 12.77 5.55
CA ALA A 405 -23.27 12.77 4.08
C ALA A 405 -24.00 11.54 3.51
N VAL A 406 -23.76 10.35 4.06
CA VAL A 406 -24.44 9.11 3.65
C VAL A 406 -25.94 9.18 3.93
N LEU A 407 -26.34 9.68 5.11
CA LEU A 407 -27.75 9.80 5.48
C LEU A 407 -28.48 10.88 4.66
N SER A 408 -27.83 12.01 4.37
CA SER A 408 -28.42 13.08 3.55
C SER A 408 -28.61 12.69 2.08
N THR A 409 -27.80 11.80 1.55
CA THR A 409 -28.00 11.23 0.20
C THR A 409 -29.15 10.21 0.17
N ALA A 410 -29.49 9.59 1.30
CA ALA A 410 -30.64 8.70 1.40
C ALA A 410 -31.98 9.49 1.38
N ASP A 411 -32.00 10.72 1.90
CA ASP A 411 -33.17 11.59 1.85
C ASP A 411 -33.44 12.20 0.44
N ALA A 412 -32.50 12.06 -0.49
CA ALA A 412 -32.64 12.49 -1.88
C ALA A 412 -33.16 11.38 -2.82
N MET A 413 -33.73 10.30 -2.30
CA MET A 413 -34.52 9.41 -3.12
C MET A 413 -35.79 10.15 -3.54
N PRO A 414 -36.15 10.21 -4.84
CA PRO A 414 -37.40 10.82 -5.25
C PRO A 414 -38.54 10.10 -4.53
N ASP A 415 -39.47 10.86 -3.97
CA ASP A 415 -40.80 10.40 -3.59
C ASP A 415 -41.51 9.89 -4.85
N GLU A 416 -41.17 8.72 -5.32
CA GLU A 416 -42.08 7.91 -6.11
C GLU A 416 -42.97 7.18 -5.12
N ALA A 417 -44.02 7.88 -4.70
CA ALA A 417 -45.19 7.29 -4.15
C ALA A 417 -45.79 6.35 -5.26
N ASN A 418 -45.35 5.12 -5.27
CA ASN A 418 -45.99 4.08 -6.05
C ASN A 418 -46.86 3.27 -5.09
N PRO A 419 -48.19 3.35 -5.22
CA PRO A 419 -49.13 2.64 -4.35
C PRO A 419 -49.34 1.20 -4.84
N ASN A 420 -48.28 0.46 -5.12
CA ASN A 420 -48.35 -0.97 -5.32
C ASN A 420 -47.48 -1.66 -4.27
N ASN A 421 -48.15 -2.15 -3.26
CA ASN A 421 -47.66 -3.11 -2.29
C ASN A 421 -47.36 -4.44 -2.99
N GLU A 422 -46.29 -4.52 -3.83
CA GLU A 422 -45.79 -5.78 -4.31
C GLU A 422 -45.00 -6.44 -3.19
N LYS A 423 -45.45 -7.59 -2.74
CA LYS A 423 -44.73 -8.46 -1.81
C LYS A 423 -43.32 -8.68 -2.36
N LYS A 424 -42.32 -8.39 -1.55
CA LYS A 424 -40.93 -8.60 -1.91
C LYS A 424 -40.58 -10.08 -1.71
N ASP A 425 -40.27 -10.75 -2.78
CA ASP A 425 -39.74 -12.12 -2.75
C ASP A 425 -38.28 -12.09 -2.35
N ILE A 426 -37.99 -12.39 -1.08
CA ILE A 426 -36.63 -12.52 -0.52
C ILE A 426 -36.39 -14.00 -0.23
N TYR A 427 -35.29 -14.54 -0.68
CA TYR A 427 -34.87 -15.91 -0.41
C TYR A 427 -33.82 -15.96 0.70
N GLN A 428 -34.04 -16.80 1.70
CA GLN A 428 -33.14 -16.93 2.85
C GLN A 428 -32.57 -18.35 2.94
N CYS A 429 -31.24 -18.43 3.09
CA CYS A 429 -30.54 -19.67 3.35
C CYS A 429 -30.93 -20.23 4.73
N THR A 430 -31.41 -21.49 4.78
CA THR A 430 -31.84 -22.16 6.01
C THR A 430 -30.66 -22.47 6.95
N ASN A 431 -29.42 -22.57 6.41
CA ASN A 431 -28.24 -22.94 7.20
C ASN A 431 -27.58 -21.75 7.93
N CYS A 432 -27.51 -20.57 7.29
CA CYS A 432 -26.78 -19.41 7.85
C CYS A 432 -27.58 -18.11 7.85
N LEU A 433 -28.85 -18.16 7.43
CA LEU A 433 -29.80 -17.05 7.36
C LEU A 433 -29.39 -15.91 6.41
N THR A 434 -28.40 -16.12 5.55
CA THR A 434 -28.04 -15.18 4.49
C THR A 434 -29.20 -14.99 3.53
N ARG A 435 -29.48 -13.73 3.14
CA ARG A 435 -30.60 -13.40 2.29
C ARG A 435 -30.14 -13.05 0.87
N TYR A 436 -30.89 -13.51 -0.12
CA TYR A 436 -30.81 -13.03 -1.48
C TYR A 436 -32.00 -12.11 -1.74
N ASP A 437 -31.71 -10.87 -2.14
CA ASP A 437 -32.71 -9.90 -2.59
C ASP A 437 -32.32 -9.46 -4.01
N LYS A 438 -33.23 -9.64 -4.97
CA LYS A 438 -33.00 -9.30 -6.38
C LYS A 438 -32.63 -7.84 -6.60
N LEU A 439 -33.07 -6.92 -5.73
CA LEU A 439 -32.75 -5.51 -5.86
C LEU A 439 -31.27 -5.22 -5.64
N TYR A 440 -30.59 -6.08 -4.89
CA TYR A 440 -29.14 -5.93 -4.58
C TYR A 440 -28.27 -6.89 -5.38
N GLY A 441 -28.81 -8.04 -5.82
CA GLY A 441 -28.04 -9.11 -6.44
C GLY A 441 -27.12 -9.82 -5.43
N ASP A 442 -26.09 -10.48 -5.96
CA ASP A 442 -25.04 -11.10 -5.13
C ASP A 442 -23.66 -10.87 -5.76
N PRO A 443 -22.96 -9.80 -5.36
CA PRO A 443 -21.63 -9.49 -5.88
C PRO A 443 -20.58 -10.59 -5.62
N ALA A 444 -20.73 -11.35 -4.54
CA ALA A 444 -19.79 -12.42 -4.20
C ALA A 444 -19.83 -13.58 -5.21
N ASN A 445 -21.00 -13.81 -5.81
CA ASN A 445 -21.20 -14.79 -6.88
C ASN A 445 -21.30 -14.15 -8.27
N ASN A 446 -20.89 -12.87 -8.42
CA ASN A 446 -20.99 -12.10 -9.68
C ASN A 446 -22.41 -12.01 -10.25
N ILE A 447 -23.43 -11.93 -9.41
CA ILE A 447 -24.83 -11.81 -9.83
C ILE A 447 -25.23 -10.34 -9.77
N ALA A 448 -25.63 -9.80 -10.93
CA ALA A 448 -26.06 -8.42 -11.05
C ALA A 448 -27.42 -8.18 -10.35
N LYS A 449 -27.75 -6.90 -10.11
CA LYS A 449 -29.05 -6.48 -9.60
C LYS A 449 -30.17 -6.86 -10.57
N ASN A 450 -31.38 -7.05 -10.03
CA ASN A 450 -32.61 -7.37 -10.76
C ASN A 450 -32.60 -8.75 -11.44
N ILE A 451 -31.83 -9.71 -10.94
CA ILE A 451 -31.91 -11.12 -11.39
C ILE A 451 -32.84 -11.87 -10.45
N GLU A 452 -33.80 -12.59 -11.02
CA GLU A 452 -34.74 -13.42 -10.25
C GLU A 452 -34.01 -14.67 -9.70
N PHE A 453 -34.24 -14.99 -8.42
CA PHE A 453 -33.58 -16.12 -7.75
C PHE A 453 -33.83 -17.46 -8.48
N GLU A 454 -35.02 -17.66 -9.01
CA GLU A 454 -35.41 -18.86 -9.73
C GLU A 454 -34.55 -19.10 -10.97
N THR A 455 -34.11 -18.04 -11.63
CA THR A 455 -33.32 -18.11 -12.86
C THR A 455 -31.84 -18.47 -12.60
N LEU A 456 -31.39 -18.36 -11.34
CA LEU A 456 -30.01 -18.67 -10.97
C LEU A 456 -29.76 -20.17 -11.05
N THR A 457 -28.93 -20.60 -11.98
CA THR A 457 -28.47 -21.98 -12.08
C THR A 457 -27.22 -22.21 -11.22
N ASN A 458 -27.20 -23.28 -10.44
CA ASN A 458 -26.08 -23.66 -9.58
C ASN A 458 -25.69 -22.58 -8.52
N TYR A 459 -26.67 -21.80 -8.04
CA TYR A 459 -26.43 -20.82 -6.97
C TYR A 459 -26.02 -21.52 -5.68
N VAL A 460 -25.01 -20.96 -5.02
CA VAL A 460 -24.54 -21.37 -3.69
C VAL A 460 -24.53 -20.18 -2.75
N CYS A 461 -24.77 -20.43 -1.49
CA CYS A 461 -24.74 -19.38 -0.47
C CYS A 461 -23.34 -18.78 -0.37
N PRO A 462 -23.17 -17.44 -0.48
CA PRO A 462 -21.87 -16.80 -0.44
C PRO A 462 -21.16 -16.90 0.93
N VAL A 463 -21.90 -17.31 1.97
CA VAL A 463 -21.38 -17.38 3.33
C VAL A 463 -21.07 -18.81 3.77
N CYS A 464 -22.00 -19.77 3.52
CA CYS A 464 -21.85 -21.16 4.00
C CYS A 464 -21.76 -22.19 2.89
N GLU A 465 -21.76 -21.77 1.60
CA GLU A 465 -21.66 -22.63 0.42
C GLU A 465 -22.82 -23.65 0.27
N ALA A 466 -23.92 -23.46 1.03
CA ALA A 466 -25.11 -24.29 0.90
C ALA A 466 -25.71 -24.15 -0.53
N PRO A 467 -26.21 -25.25 -1.14
CA PRO A 467 -26.78 -25.21 -2.48
C PRO A 467 -28.08 -24.40 -2.50
N LYS A 468 -28.53 -24.00 -3.70
CA LYS A 468 -29.78 -23.27 -3.93
C LYS A 468 -30.99 -23.91 -3.28
N SER A 469 -31.02 -25.24 -3.19
CA SER A 469 -32.11 -26.01 -2.55
C SER A 469 -32.32 -25.73 -1.07
N GLU A 470 -31.31 -25.15 -0.41
CA GLU A 470 -31.36 -24.77 1.01
C GLU A 470 -31.81 -23.30 1.21
N PHE A 471 -32.45 -22.71 0.21
CA PHE A 471 -33.05 -21.37 0.30
C PHE A 471 -34.57 -21.46 0.29
N GLU A 472 -35.18 -20.76 1.23
CA GLU A 472 -36.63 -20.64 1.36
C GLU A 472 -37.08 -19.20 1.11
N LEU A 473 -38.22 -19.05 0.44
CA LEU A 473 -38.89 -17.76 0.26
C LEU A 473 -39.39 -17.26 1.63
N ILE A 474 -39.00 -16.06 2.03
CA ILE A 474 -39.51 -15.41 3.23
C ILE A 474 -40.37 -14.20 2.85
N GLU A 475 -41.54 -14.10 3.45
CA GLU A 475 -42.37 -12.90 3.33
C GLU A 475 -41.82 -11.83 4.27
N VAL A 476 -41.37 -10.71 3.72
CA VAL A 476 -40.97 -9.54 4.52
C VAL A 476 -42.04 -8.48 4.39
N ASN A 477 -42.72 -8.21 5.51
CA ASN A 477 -43.74 -7.17 5.63
C ASN A 477 -43.09 -5.80 5.70
#